data_0a3c935f7a3a51a2dc1b737610f73802
#
_entry.id   0a3c935f7a3a51a2dc1b737610f73802
#
_cell.length_a   1.000
_cell.length_b   1.000
_cell.length_c   1.000
_cell.angle_alpha   90.00
_cell.angle_beta   90.00
_cell.angle_gamma   90.00
#
_symmetry.space_group_name_H-M   'P 1'
#
loop_
_entity.id
_entity.type
_entity.pdbx_description
1 polymer ?
#
loop_
_entity_poly.entity_id
_entity_poly.type
_entity_poly.pdbx_seq_one_letter_code
_entity_poly.pdbx_strand_id
1 'polypeptide(L)'
;MSRVTTVEELKAKIESIRKAQKEFSTFTQEQVDRIFRDAALAINNARITLAKMAVEETGMGIVEDKVIKNHFASEYIYNQYKDTKTCGIIERDVAYGITKMAEPIGIVGAIIPTTNPTSTAAFKALISLKTRNGIIFSPHPRAKNCTIEAAKIVMEAAEKAGAPKGLIGWIDEPSVELSNVLMKSVDIILATGGPGMVKAAYSSGVPAIGVGAGNTPVIIDKSAHIKMAVNSILLSKTFDNGVICASEQSVLVEESIYDEVRAEFAARGAYILKGEEVDKVRKTIVVDGRLNADIVGQSAYKIGKLAGITVPETTKVLIGEVESVELEEPFSHEKLSPVLAMYKTKSFDESLTKADRLVELGGLGHTSVLYADETLARTKIHQFGRKMKTGRTLINMPAAQGAIGDVFNFKLAPSLTLGCGSWGGNAVSENVGVKHLMNVKTVAERRENMLWFRVPEKIYFKSGSLPVALNELKGKKKKAFIVTDSVLASLGYTDHVTSILEEMGVDYRIFSEVQADPTLTTVRKGADLM
;
A
#
# COMPACT_ATOMS: atom_id res chain seq x y z
N MET A 1 1.84 -36.51 2.60
CA MET A 1 0.88 -35.62 3.29
C MET A 1 -0.52 -36.16 3.05
N SER A 2 -1.42 -36.08 4.06
CA SER A 2 -2.83 -36.41 3.86
C SER A 2 -3.45 -35.38 2.92
N ARG A 3 -4.22 -35.84 1.95
CA ARG A 3 -4.94 -35.02 1.00
C ARG A 3 -6.07 -34.26 1.72
N VAL A 4 -6.39 -33.06 1.28
CA VAL A 4 -7.44 -32.20 1.87
C VAL A 4 -8.55 -32.01 0.84
N THR A 5 -9.64 -32.78 0.98
CA THR A 5 -10.79 -32.80 0.08
C THR A 5 -12.12 -32.67 0.82
N THR A 6 -12.12 -32.85 2.14
CA THR A 6 -13.27 -32.76 3.04
C THR A 6 -13.07 -31.75 4.15
N VAL A 7 -14.15 -31.36 4.83
CA VAL A 7 -14.11 -30.42 5.95
C VAL A 7 -13.33 -31.02 7.13
N GLU A 8 -13.46 -32.31 7.41
CA GLU A 8 -12.76 -33.00 8.47
C GLU A 8 -11.25 -33.04 8.23
N GLU A 9 -10.83 -33.35 6.99
CA GLU A 9 -9.43 -33.34 6.58
C GLU A 9 -8.83 -31.94 6.67
N LEU A 10 -9.60 -30.90 6.27
CA LEU A 10 -9.19 -29.50 6.39
C LEU A 10 -8.95 -29.12 7.86
N LYS A 11 -9.89 -29.43 8.75
CA LYS A 11 -9.74 -29.16 10.19
C LYS A 11 -8.54 -29.89 10.79
N ALA A 12 -8.36 -31.16 10.45
CA ALA A 12 -7.20 -31.94 10.89
C ALA A 12 -5.88 -31.35 10.38
N LYS A 13 -5.86 -30.86 9.13
CA LYS A 13 -4.70 -30.19 8.54
C LYS A 13 -4.38 -28.87 9.25
N ILE A 14 -5.37 -28.06 9.56
CA ILE A 14 -5.21 -26.81 10.31
C ILE A 14 -4.62 -27.08 11.68
N GLU A 15 -5.11 -28.10 12.42
CA GLU A 15 -4.56 -28.48 13.70
C GLU A 15 -3.11 -28.97 13.62
N SER A 16 -2.77 -29.69 12.55
CA SER A 16 -1.37 -30.11 12.30
C SER A 16 -0.47 -28.90 12.07
N ILE A 17 -0.92 -27.92 11.25
CA ILE A 17 -0.19 -26.66 11.01
C ILE A 17 -0.06 -25.86 12.31
N ARG A 18 -1.09 -25.83 13.17
CA ARG A 18 -1.07 -25.13 14.45
C ARG A 18 0.00 -25.69 15.39
N LYS A 19 0.18 -27.00 15.42
CA LYS A 19 1.26 -27.65 16.20
C LYS A 19 2.65 -27.23 15.67
N ALA A 20 2.86 -27.30 14.36
CA ALA A 20 4.11 -26.89 13.73
C ALA A 20 4.39 -25.39 13.92
N GLN A 21 3.35 -24.54 13.82
CA GLN A 21 3.47 -23.10 14.03
C GLN A 21 3.83 -22.77 15.49
N LYS A 22 3.29 -23.49 16.47
CA LYS A 22 3.63 -23.31 17.88
C LYS A 22 5.12 -23.59 18.14
N GLU A 23 5.68 -24.61 17.50
CA GLU A 23 7.12 -24.88 17.53
C GLU A 23 7.88 -23.73 16.82
N PHE A 24 7.45 -23.34 15.62
CA PHE A 24 8.08 -22.26 14.85
C PHE A 24 8.08 -20.91 15.56
N SER A 25 7.08 -20.65 16.40
CA SER A 25 6.98 -19.39 17.16
C SER A 25 8.15 -19.16 18.11
N THR A 26 8.87 -20.22 18.50
CA THR A 26 10.04 -20.15 19.41
C THR A 26 11.37 -19.92 18.69
N PHE A 27 11.38 -19.89 17.35
CA PHE A 27 12.60 -19.76 16.55
C PHE A 27 13.24 -18.39 16.68
N THR A 28 14.58 -18.38 16.63
CA THR A 28 15.38 -17.15 16.63
C THR A 28 15.31 -16.45 15.29
N GLN A 29 15.70 -15.17 15.27
CA GLN A 29 15.78 -14.38 14.02
C GLN A 29 16.67 -15.06 12.98
N GLU A 30 17.82 -15.58 13.38
CA GLU A 30 18.78 -16.26 12.50
C GLU A 30 18.20 -17.52 11.85
N GLN A 31 17.46 -18.32 12.62
CA GLN A 31 16.79 -19.50 12.10
C GLN A 31 15.71 -19.12 11.08
N VAL A 32 14.91 -18.10 11.38
CA VAL A 32 13.87 -17.58 10.50
C VAL A 32 14.48 -17.00 9.23
N ASP A 33 15.55 -16.23 9.33
CA ASP A 33 16.22 -15.59 8.18
C ASP A 33 16.82 -16.63 7.23
N ARG A 34 17.39 -17.71 7.77
CA ARG A 34 17.87 -18.83 6.96
C ARG A 34 16.73 -19.50 6.21
N ILE A 35 15.62 -19.82 6.89
CA ILE A 35 14.44 -20.44 6.28
C ILE A 35 13.85 -19.53 5.19
N PHE A 36 13.72 -18.23 5.47
CA PHE A 36 13.20 -17.24 4.53
C PHE A 36 14.07 -17.13 3.29
N ARG A 37 15.41 -17.09 3.44
CA ARG A 37 16.36 -17.05 2.34
C ARG A 37 16.26 -18.28 1.45
N ASP A 38 16.29 -19.46 2.05
CA ASP A 38 16.34 -20.72 1.29
C ASP A 38 15.02 -20.98 0.56
N ALA A 39 13.88 -20.60 1.18
CA ALA A 39 12.57 -20.62 0.54
C ALA A 39 12.48 -19.65 -0.66
N ALA A 40 12.97 -18.41 -0.50
CA ALA A 40 12.99 -17.44 -1.58
C ALA A 40 13.87 -17.90 -2.76
N LEU A 41 15.05 -18.45 -2.49
CA LEU A 41 15.94 -19.01 -3.51
C LEU A 41 15.30 -20.19 -4.27
N ALA A 42 14.58 -21.07 -3.57
CA ALA A 42 13.90 -22.20 -4.19
C ALA A 42 12.83 -21.75 -5.20
N ILE A 43 12.02 -20.77 -4.83
CA ILE A 43 11.03 -20.18 -5.75
C ILE A 43 11.72 -19.48 -6.93
N ASN A 44 12.76 -18.71 -6.68
CA ASN A 44 13.47 -18.02 -7.76
C ASN A 44 14.07 -19.01 -8.78
N ASN A 45 14.60 -20.13 -8.29
CA ASN A 45 15.12 -21.21 -9.15
C ASN A 45 14.01 -21.90 -9.96
N ALA A 46 12.82 -22.05 -9.39
CA ALA A 46 11.66 -22.67 -10.04
C ALA A 46 10.82 -21.71 -10.89
N ARG A 47 11.19 -20.41 -10.96
CA ARG A 47 10.36 -19.35 -11.56
C ARG A 47 9.89 -19.63 -12.99
N ILE A 48 10.73 -20.28 -13.82
CA ILE A 48 10.40 -20.62 -15.20
C ILE A 48 9.40 -21.78 -15.26
N THR A 49 9.64 -22.85 -14.51
CA THR A 49 8.75 -24.01 -14.45
C THR A 49 7.37 -23.62 -13.94
N LEU A 50 7.31 -22.85 -12.86
CA LEU A 50 6.05 -22.35 -12.29
C LEU A 50 5.31 -21.42 -13.26
N ALA A 51 6.01 -20.60 -14.04
CA ALA A 51 5.40 -19.73 -15.04
C ALA A 51 4.76 -20.55 -16.17
N LYS A 52 5.45 -21.56 -16.70
CA LYS A 52 4.91 -22.48 -17.71
C LYS A 52 3.66 -23.22 -17.21
N MET A 53 3.74 -23.80 -16.00
CA MET A 53 2.60 -24.49 -15.39
C MET A 53 1.39 -23.56 -15.23
N ALA A 54 1.61 -22.32 -14.79
CA ALA A 54 0.53 -21.36 -14.59
C ALA A 54 -0.17 -20.98 -15.90
N VAL A 55 0.56 -20.76 -16.99
CA VAL A 55 -0.02 -20.45 -18.30
C VAL A 55 -0.75 -21.67 -18.87
N GLU A 56 -0.14 -22.86 -18.78
CA GLU A 56 -0.72 -24.10 -19.26
C GLU A 56 -2.05 -24.43 -18.55
N GLU A 57 -2.07 -24.33 -17.21
CA GLU A 57 -3.26 -24.67 -16.43
C GLU A 57 -4.35 -23.63 -16.55
N THR A 58 -4.02 -22.33 -16.56
CA THR A 58 -5.04 -21.26 -16.54
C THR A 58 -5.46 -20.79 -17.93
N GLY A 59 -4.61 -20.98 -18.94
CA GLY A 59 -4.77 -20.39 -20.26
C GLY A 59 -4.62 -18.87 -20.30
N MET A 60 -4.05 -18.25 -19.23
CA MET A 60 -3.99 -16.80 -19.04
C MET A 60 -2.55 -16.29 -19.00
N GLY A 61 -2.33 -15.14 -19.66
CA GLY A 61 -1.08 -14.39 -19.58
C GLY A 61 0.03 -14.92 -20.49
N ILE A 62 1.27 -14.59 -20.14
CA ILE A 62 2.49 -14.83 -20.94
C ILE A 62 3.54 -15.46 -20.03
N VAL A 63 4.21 -16.51 -20.49
CA VAL A 63 5.21 -17.25 -19.70
C VAL A 63 6.33 -16.34 -19.22
N GLU A 64 6.89 -15.52 -20.11
CA GLU A 64 8.01 -14.62 -19.85
C GLU A 64 7.64 -13.61 -18.74
N ASP A 65 6.46 -13.07 -18.78
CA ASP A 65 5.97 -12.10 -17.78
C ASP A 65 5.67 -12.78 -16.44
N LYS A 66 5.16 -14.01 -16.44
CA LYS A 66 4.98 -14.78 -15.21
C LYS A 66 6.32 -15.19 -14.58
N VAL A 67 7.38 -15.39 -15.38
CA VAL A 67 8.75 -15.56 -14.88
C VAL A 67 9.18 -14.30 -14.10
N ILE A 68 8.93 -13.11 -14.66
CA ILE A 68 9.23 -11.83 -13.99
C ILE A 68 8.41 -11.70 -12.70
N LYS A 69 7.12 -12.07 -12.71
CA LYS A 69 6.27 -12.06 -11.50
C LYS A 69 6.78 -13.00 -10.41
N ASN A 70 7.21 -14.20 -10.76
CA ASN A 70 7.76 -15.16 -9.81
C ASN A 70 9.12 -14.69 -9.25
N HIS A 71 9.95 -14.07 -10.09
CA HIS A 71 11.19 -13.42 -9.68
C HIS A 71 10.91 -12.27 -8.70
N PHE A 72 9.96 -11.41 -9.01
CA PHE A 72 9.54 -10.33 -8.11
C PHE A 72 9.05 -10.88 -6.76
N ALA A 73 8.19 -11.91 -6.78
CA ALA A 73 7.63 -12.53 -5.59
C ALA A 73 8.67 -13.22 -4.69
N SER A 74 9.84 -13.52 -5.21
CA SER A 74 10.96 -14.15 -4.48
C SER A 74 12.08 -13.16 -4.17
N GLU A 75 12.74 -12.64 -5.18
CA GLU A 75 13.96 -11.83 -5.04
C GLU A 75 13.69 -10.45 -4.43
N TYR A 76 12.70 -9.71 -4.96
CA TYR A 76 12.37 -8.38 -4.43
C TYR A 76 11.82 -8.47 -3.01
N ILE A 77 10.97 -9.46 -2.74
CA ILE A 77 10.43 -9.70 -1.40
C ILE A 77 11.53 -10.09 -0.41
N TYR A 78 12.46 -10.95 -0.83
CA TYR A 78 13.61 -11.32 0.00
C TYR A 78 14.49 -10.09 0.32
N ASN A 79 14.86 -9.31 -0.69
CA ASN A 79 15.72 -8.14 -0.52
C ASN A 79 15.09 -7.09 0.38
N GLN A 80 13.77 -6.89 0.28
CA GLN A 80 13.04 -5.96 1.14
C GLN A 80 13.05 -6.36 2.61
N TYR A 81 12.92 -7.65 2.90
CA TYR A 81 12.65 -8.10 4.26
C TYR A 81 13.78 -8.89 4.92
N LYS A 82 14.88 -9.21 4.22
CA LYS A 82 15.99 -10.00 4.76
C LYS A 82 16.54 -9.45 6.08
N ASP A 83 16.67 -8.13 6.20
CA ASP A 83 17.21 -7.45 7.37
C ASP A 83 16.13 -6.98 8.36
N THR A 84 14.84 -7.25 8.08
CA THR A 84 13.73 -6.84 8.95
C THR A 84 13.66 -7.74 10.17
N LYS A 85 13.68 -7.14 11.35
CA LYS A 85 13.46 -7.85 12.62
C LYS A 85 12.00 -8.24 12.77
N THR A 86 11.75 -9.54 12.98
CA THR A 86 10.41 -10.13 13.13
C THR A 86 10.32 -11.07 14.32
N CYS A 87 11.40 -11.20 15.11
CA CYS A 87 11.50 -12.09 16.26
C CYS A 87 11.99 -11.33 17.48
N GLY A 88 11.33 -11.53 18.63
CA GLY A 88 11.74 -10.92 19.89
C GLY A 88 11.68 -9.39 19.87
N ILE A 89 12.65 -8.74 20.43
CA ILE A 89 12.70 -7.28 20.53
C ILE A 89 13.04 -6.66 19.16
N ILE A 90 12.09 -5.90 18.62
CA ILE A 90 12.23 -5.21 17.32
C ILE A 90 12.58 -3.73 17.47
N GLU A 91 12.24 -3.12 18.60
CA GLU A 91 12.54 -1.72 18.90
C GLU A 91 12.72 -1.53 20.41
N ARG A 92 13.67 -0.71 20.81
CA ARG A 92 13.86 -0.30 22.20
C ARG A 92 14.15 1.19 22.28
N ASP A 93 13.29 1.91 23.01
CA ASP A 93 13.48 3.29 23.38
C ASP A 93 13.75 3.39 24.88
N VAL A 94 15.03 3.49 25.22
CA VAL A 94 15.47 3.52 26.63
C VAL A 94 15.02 4.80 27.31
N ALA A 95 14.98 5.92 26.59
CA ALA A 95 14.62 7.22 27.14
C ALA A 95 13.16 7.23 27.62
N TYR A 96 12.26 6.69 26.81
CA TYR A 96 10.85 6.60 27.14
C TYR A 96 10.45 5.29 27.83
N GLY A 97 11.38 4.35 28.03
CA GLY A 97 11.11 3.05 28.65
C GLY A 97 10.16 2.19 27.85
N ILE A 98 10.25 2.25 26.52
CA ILE A 98 9.42 1.46 25.62
C ILE A 98 10.24 0.37 24.96
N THR A 99 9.73 -0.86 25.02
CA THR A 99 10.29 -1.99 24.27
C THR A 99 9.18 -2.62 23.46
N LYS A 100 9.36 -2.74 22.14
CA LYS A 100 8.41 -3.42 21.24
C LYS A 100 8.93 -4.81 20.92
N MET A 101 8.05 -5.80 21.01
CA MET A 101 8.35 -7.21 20.75
C MET A 101 7.42 -7.75 19.69
N ALA A 102 7.98 -8.44 18.68
CA ALA A 102 7.21 -9.09 17.63
C ALA A 102 6.80 -10.51 18.02
N GLU A 103 5.53 -10.81 17.82
CA GLU A 103 4.94 -12.14 18.00
C GLU A 103 4.24 -12.57 16.71
N PRO A 104 4.24 -13.87 16.35
CA PRO A 104 3.44 -14.35 15.23
C PRO A 104 1.93 -14.19 15.52
N ILE A 105 1.13 -14.12 14.44
CA ILE A 105 -0.33 -14.11 14.56
C ILE A 105 -0.84 -15.53 14.80
N GLY A 106 -0.28 -16.51 14.10
CA GLY A 106 -0.71 -17.90 14.14
C GLY A 106 -0.78 -18.54 12.77
N ILE A 107 -1.98 -18.88 12.30
CA ILE A 107 -2.21 -19.49 10.99
C ILE A 107 -2.82 -18.49 10.04
N VAL A 108 -2.20 -18.35 8.87
CA VAL A 108 -2.67 -17.52 7.76
C VAL A 108 -3.50 -18.38 6.81
N GLY A 109 -4.76 -18.01 6.58
CA GLY A 109 -5.60 -18.56 5.50
C GLY A 109 -5.40 -17.75 4.23
N ALA A 110 -4.80 -18.34 3.21
CA ALA A 110 -4.45 -17.65 1.97
C ALA A 110 -5.37 -18.02 0.81
N ILE A 111 -6.21 -17.09 0.38
CA ILE A 111 -7.04 -17.25 -0.82
C ILE A 111 -6.23 -16.76 -2.04
N ILE A 112 -6.12 -17.62 -3.06
CA ILE A 112 -5.25 -17.41 -4.22
C ILE A 112 -6.08 -17.21 -5.50
N PRO A 113 -5.78 -16.15 -6.30
CA PRO A 113 -6.50 -15.89 -7.54
C PRO A 113 -6.01 -16.74 -8.72
N THR A 114 -6.81 -16.83 -9.79
CA THR A 114 -6.42 -17.46 -11.06
C THR A 114 -5.37 -16.68 -11.81
N THR A 115 -5.39 -15.36 -11.73
CA THR A 115 -4.59 -14.46 -12.56
C THR A 115 -3.10 -14.49 -12.24
N ASN A 116 -2.75 -14.67 -10.94
CA ASN A 116 -1.38 -14.63 -10.45
C ASN A 116 -1.14 -15.75 -9.42
N PRO A 117 -1.37 -17.04 -9.76
CA PRO A 117 -1.45 -18.11 -8.77
C PRO A 117 -0.11 -18.38 -8.09
N THR A 118 0.95 -18.60 -8.86
CA THR A 118 2.26 -19.01 -8.35
C THR A 118 2.97 -17.88 -7.60
N SER A 119 2.99 -16.68 -8.17
CA SER A 119 3.63 -15.52 -7.54
C SER A 119 2.92 -15.08 -6.25
N THR A 120 1.58 -15.13 -6.23
CA THR A 120 0.81 -14.79 -5.01
C THR A 120 1.01 -15.83 -3.92
N ALA A 121 1.05 -17.13 -4.26
CA ALA A 121 1.34 -18.19 -3.30
C ALA A 121 2.74 -18.05 -2.72
N ALA A 122 3.75 -17.84 -3.57
CA ALA A 122 5.13 -17.62 -3.16
C ALA A 122 5.25 -16.41 -2.20
N PHE A 123 4.70 -15.27 -2.59
CA PHE A 123 4.71 -14.05 -1.78
C PHE A 123 4.10 -14.27 -0.40
N LYS A 124 2.87 -14.83 -0.36
CA LYS A 124 2.17 -15.06 0.91
C LYS A 124 2.89 -16.06 1.81
N ALA A 125 3.47 -17.12 1.22
CA ALA A 125 4.29 -18.08 1.97
C ALA A 125 5.53 -17.40 2.57
N LEU A 126 6.27 -16.61 1.78
CA LEU A 126 7.49 -15.98 2.24
C LEU A 126 7.26 -14.99 3.38
N ILE A 127 6.24 -14.10 3.28
CA ILE A 127 5.95 -13.17 4.38
C ILE A 127 5.40 -13.87 5.63
N SER A 128 4.72 -15.01 5.48
CA SER A 128 4.27 -15.84 6.60
C SER A 128 5.44 -16.52 7.30
N LEU A 129 6.38 -17.10 6.55
CA LEU A 129 7.60 -17.71 7.11
C LEU A 129 8.46 -16.67 7.84
N LYS A 130 8.69 -15.48 7.23
CA LYS A 130 9.48 -14.41 7.84
C LYS A 130 8.91 -13.94 9.19
N THR A 131 7.60 -14.12 9.41
CA THR A 131 6.89 -13.71 10.62
C THR A 131 6.50 -14.87 11.54
N ARG A 132 7.07 -16.05 11.34
CA ARG A 132 6.85 -17.27 12.13
C ARG A 132 5.39 -17.74 12.14
N ASN A 133 4.62 -17.47 11.10
CA ASN A 133 3.26 -17.95 10.92
C ASN A 133 3.23 -19.27 10.15
N GLY A 134 2.25 -20.11 10.46
CA GLY A 134 1.82 -21.18 9.58
C GLY A 134 0.91 -20.66 8.47
N ILE A 135 0.82 -21.37 7.35
CA ILE A 135 -0.04 -20.93 6.23
C ILE A 135 -0.74 -22.11 5.58
N ILE A 136 -2.01 -21.91 5.22
CA ILE A 136 -2.78 -22.86 4.43
C ILE A 136 -3.42 -22.15 3.23
N PHE A 137 -3.23 -22.73 2.04
CA PHE A 137 -3.72 -22.17 0.79
C PHE A 137 -5.07 -22.73 0.40
N SER A 138 -5.97 -21.84 -0.06
CA SER A 138 -7.14 -22.17 -0.85
C SER A 138 -6.89 -21.74 -2.29
N PRO A 139 -6.44 -22.63 -3.18
CA PRO A 139 -6.22 -22.31 -4.59
C PRO A 139 -7.54 -22.03 -5.30
N HIS A 140 -7.48 -21.25 -6.38
CA HIS A 140 -8.60 -21.18 -7.31
C HIS A 140 -8.72 -22.52 -8.08
N PRO A 141 -9.94 -23.09 -8.30
CA PRO A 141 -10.09 -24.37 -8.98
C PRO A 141 -9.37 -24.49 -10.33
N ARG A 142 -9.34 -23.40 -11.13
CA ARG A 142 -8.65 -23.36 -12.43
C ARG A 142 -7.14 -23.08 -12.36
N ALA A 143 -6.56 -23.03 -11.17
CA ALA A 143 -5.13 -22.77 -10.95
C ALA A 143 -4.61 -23.56 -9.73
N LYS A 144 -5.25 -24.72 -9.44
CA LYS A 144 -4.92 -25.46 -8.22
C LYS A 144 -3.55 -26.11 -8.27
N ASN A 145 -3.19 -26.73 -9.40
CA ASN A 145 -1.95 -27.51 -9.49
C ASN A 145 -0.71 -26.60 -9.44
N CYS A 146 -0.66 -25.52 -10.19
CA CYS A 146 0.45 -24.58 -10.16
C CYS A 146 0.57 -23.84 -8.83
N THR A 147 -0.55 -23.55 -8.15
CA THR A 147 -0.57 -22.97 -6.81
C THR A 147 0.00 -23.94 -5.79
N ILE A 148 -0.45 -25.20 -5.82
CA ILE A 148 0.03 -26.27 -4.93
C ILE A 148 1.52 -26.52 -5.14
N GLU A 149 1.99 -26.56 -6.40
CA GLU A 149 3.40 -26.77 -6.68
C GLU A 149 4.26 -25.63 -6.14
N ALA A 150 3.83 -24.37 -6.29
CA ALA A 150 4.53 -23.24 -5.69
C ALA A 150 4.59 -23.35 -4.15
N ALA A 151 3.48 -23.71 -3.50
CA ALA A 151 3.44 -23.92 -2.06
C ALA A 151 4.35 -25.07 -1.61
N LYS A 152 4.37 -26.17 -2.37
CA LYS A 152 5.20 -27.35 -2.11
C LYS A 152 6.69 -27.03 -2.20
N ILE A 153 7.13 -26.29 -3.23
CA ILE A 153 8.53 -25.87 -3.38
C ILE A 153 8.97 -25.04 -2.16
N VAL A 154 8.14 -24.07 -1.72
CA VAL A 154 8.45 -23.28 -0.52
C VAL A 154 8.52 -24.17 0.72
N MET A 155 7.57 -25.09 0.90
CA MET A 155 7.51 -25.98 2.05
C MET A 155 8.76 -26.87 2.12
N GLU A 156 9.12 -27.54 1.03
CA GLU A 156 10.29 -28.43 0.97
C GLU A 156 11.60 -27.69 1.26
N ALA A 157 11.75 -26.47 0.72
CA ALA A 157 12.90 -25.64 1.00
C ALA A 157 12.95 -25.15 2.45
N ALA A 158 11.81 -24.74 3.01
CA ALA A 158 11.70 -24.31 4.40
C ALA A 158 12.03 -25.46 5.37
N GLU A 159 11.46 -26.66 5.16
CA GLU A 159 11.73 -27.86 5.98
C GLU A 159 13.21 -28.27 5.89
N LYS A 160 13.80 -28.24 4.69
CA LYS A 160 15.24 -28.49 4.48
C LYS A 160 16.11 -27.48 5.22
N ALA A 161 15.68 -26.23 5.31
CA ALA A 161 16.37 -25.17 6.06
C ALA A 161 16.14 -25.26 7.59
N GLY A 162 15.32 -26.18 8.04
CA GLY A 162 15.08 -26.47 9.46
C GLY A 162 13.72 -25.99 9.99
N ALA A 163 12.78 -25.58 9.15
CA ALA A 163 11.42 -25.29 9.59
C ALA A 163 10.71 -26.54 10.09
N PRO A 164 9.78 -26.42 11.06
CA PRO A 164 8.97 -27.54 11.49
C PRO A 164 8.18 -28.14 10.33
N LYS A 165 8.13 -29.48 10.28
CA LYS A 165 7.40 -30.20 9.23
C LYS A 165 5.91 -29.89 9.28
N GLY A 166 5.34 -29.65 8.09
CA GLY A 166 3.91 -29.44 7.95
C GLY A 166 3.44 -28.03 8.31
N LEU A 167 4.33 -27.04 8.34
CA LEU A 167 4.01 -25.63 8.59
C LEU A 167 3.19 -25.00 7.46
N ILE A 168 3.31 -25.53 6.24
CA ILE A 168 2.59 -25.07 5.04
C ILE A 168 1.63 -26.17 4.60
N GLY A 169 0.40 -25.78 4.23
CA GLY A 169 -0.60 -26.70 3.72
C GLY A 169 -1.46 -26.07 2.62
N TRP A 170 -2.32 -26.90 2.03
CA TRP A 170 -3.25 -26.48 0.97
C TRP A 170 -4.48 -27.37 0.92
N ILE A 171 -5.53 -26.87 0.26
CA ILE A 171 -6.72 -27.63 -0.10
C ILE A 171 -6.46 -28.26 -1.47
N ASP A 172 -6.54 -29.59 -1.59
CA ASP A 172 -6.28 -30.32 -2.82
C ASP A 172 -7.44 -30.26 -3.81
N GLU A 173 -8.69 -30.21 -3.30
CA GLU A 173 -9.89 -30.03 -4.11
C GLU A 173 -10.66 -28.79 -3.62
N PRO A 174 -10.28 -27.57 -4.09
CA PRO A 174 -10.88 -26.34 -3.62
C PRO A 174 -12.35 -26.21 -3.99
N SER A 175 -13.16 -25.85 -2.99
CA SER A 175 -14.58 -25.54 -3.13
C SER A 175 -14.94 -24.27 -2.36
N VAL A 176 -16.10 -23.69 -2.63
CA VAL A 176 -16.63 -22.55 -1.87
C VAL A 176 -16.85 -22.94 -0.41
N GLU A 177 -17.34 -24.15 -0.15
CA GLU A 177 -17.55 -24.66 1.20
C GLU A 177 -16.24 -24.74 1.98
N LEU A 178 -15.23 -25.41 1.42
CA LEU A 178 -13.92 -25.57 2.08
C LEU A 178 -13.24 -24.21 2.29
N SER A 179 -13.36 -23.28 1.32
CA SER A 179 -12.84 -21.91 1.47
C SER A 179 -13.53 -21.16 2.61
N ASN A 180 -14.85 -21.31 2.76
CA ASN A 180 -15.60 -20.68 3.86
C ASN A 180 -15.25 -21.31 5.23
N VAL A 181 -15.06 -22.63 5.30
CA VAL A 181 -14.60 -23.29 6.53
C VAL A 181 -13.19 -22.85 6.88
N LEU A 182 -12.29 -22.78 5.89
CA LEU A 182 -10.93 -22.27 6.09
C LEU A 182 -10.94 -20.87 6.70
N MET A 183 -11.69 -19.94 6.08
CA MET A 183 -11.77 -18.54 6.54
C MET A 183 -12.28 -18.40 7.98
N LYS A 184 -13.06 -19.36 8.49
CA LYS A 184 -13.56 -19.35 9.86
C LYS A 184 -12.65 -20.09 10.86
N SER A 185 -11.60 -20.77 10.38
CA SER A 185 -10.78 -21.69 11.19
C SER A 185 -9.33 -21.25 11.38
N VAL A 186 -8.94 -20.13 10.79
CA VAL A 186 -7.58 -19.56 10.86
C VAL A 186 -7.53 -18.32 11.74
N ASP A 187 -6.34 -17.81 12.00
CA ASP A 187 -6.14 -16.64 12.88
C ASP A 187 -6.15 -15.31 12.10
N ILE A 188 -5.81 -15.34 10.81
CA ILE A 188 -5.91 -14.20 9.88
C ILE A 188 -6.10 -14.70 8.45
N ILE A 189 -6.81 -13.92 7.63
CA ILE A 189 -7.05 -14.22 6.23
C ILE A 189 -6.29 -13.24 5.34
N LEU A 190 -5.55 -13.75 4.35
CA LEU A 190 -5.01 -12.99 3.23
C LEU A 190 -5.80 -13.35 1.96
N ALA A 191 -6.82 -12.54 1.62
CA ALA A 191 -7.67 -12.80 0.46
C ALA A 191 -7.25 -11.96 -0.75
N THR A 192 -6.93 -12.64 -1.85
CA THR A 192 -6.77 -12.01 -3.18
C THR A 192 -7.70 -12.72 -4.14
N GLY A 193 -8.69 -12.00 -4.66
CA GLY A 193 -9.71 -12.61 -5.51
C GLY A 193 -10.80 -11.64 -5.92
N GLY A 194 -11.83 -12.14 -6.59
CA GLY A 194 -12.96 -11.31 -6.98
C GLY A 194 -13.74 -10.74 -5.78
N PRO A 195 -14.55 -9.68 -6.01
CA PRO A 195 -15.26 -8.96 -4.94
C PRO A 195 -16.08 -9.85 -3.99
N GLY A 196 -16.72 -10.89 -4.52
CA GLY A 196 -17.50 -11.84 -3.72
C GLY A 196 -16.66 -12.61 -2.70
N MET A 197 -15.46 -13.04 -3.08
CA MET A 197 -14.55 -13.77 -2.19
C MET A 197 -13.94 -12.85 -1.12
N VAL A 198 -13.60 -11.62 -1.50
CA VAL A 198 -13.11 -10.61 -0.55
C VAL A 198 -14.19 -10.25 0.46
N LYS A 199 -15.45 -10.08 0.01
CA LYS A 199 -16.59 -9.86 0.90
C LYS A 199 -16.80 -11.04 1.86
N ALA A 200 -16.68 -12.28 1.38
CA ALA A 200 -16.78 -13.48 2.23
C ALA A 200 -15.68 -13.50 3.30
N ALA A 201 -14.44 -13.13 2.95
CA ALA A 201 -13.35 -13.04 3.90
C ALA A 201 -13.63 -12.04 5.03
N TYR A 202 -14.07 -10.81 4.70
CA TYR A 202 -14.43 -9.81 5.72
C TYR A 202 -15.67 -10.18 6.54
N SER A 203 -16.56 -11.00 5.99
CA SER A 203 -17.78 -11.45 6.68
C SER A 203 -17.59 -12.75 7.50
N SER A 204 -16.37 -13.30 7.52
CA SER A 204 -16.08 -14.58 8.19
C SER A 204 -16.06 -14.49 9.72
N GLY A 205 -15.89 -13.29 10.26
CA GLY A 205 -15.66 -13.05 11.70
C GLY A 205 -14.20 -13.20 12.14
N VAL A 206 -13.29 -13.53 11.21
CA VAL A 206 -11.84 -13.60 11.44
C VAL A 206 -11.18 -12.34 10.85
N PRO A 207 -10.13 -11.78 11.47
CA PRO A 207 -9.38 -10.69 10.90
C PRO A 207 -8.94 -11.00 9.46
N ALA A 208 -9.21 -10.08 8.54
CA ALA A 208 -8.93 -10.30 7.12
C ALA A 208 -8.22 -9.09 6.50
N ILE A 209 -7.28 -9.38 5.61
CA ILE A 209 -6.67 -8.44 4.69
C ILE A 209 -7.06 -8.91 3.29
N GLY A 210 -8.04 -8.23 2.71
CA GLY A 210 -8.56 -8.53 1.37
C GLY A 210 -8.17 -7.44 0.40
N VAL A 211 -7.98 -7.80 -0.86
CA VAL A 211 -7.73 -6.87 -1.96
C VAL A 211 -8.81 -7.04 -3.00
N GLY A 212 -9.48 -5.92 -3.30
CA GLY A 212 -10.54 -5.85 -4.29
C GLY A 212 -10.04 -5.72 -5.73
N ALA A 213 -11.00 -5.58 -6.64
CA ALA A 213 -10.75 -5.26 -8.05
C ALA A 213 -10.12 -3.87 -8.20
N GLY A 214 -9.35 -3.67 -9.27
CA GLY A 214 -8.79 -2.38 -9.64
C GLY A 214 -9.45 -1.84 -10.91
N ASN A 215 -9.76 -0.57 -10.93
CA ASN A 215 -10.21 0.12 -12.14
C ASN A 215 -9.35 1.39 -12.34
N THR A 216 -8.10 1.18 -12.66
CA THR A 216 -7.08 2.23 -12.68
C THR A 216 -7.27 3.22 -13.81
N PRO A 217 -7.64 4.48 -13.54
CA PRO A 217 -7.60 5.54 -14.53
C PRO A 217 -6.19 6.11 -14.65
N VAL A 218 -5.82 6.55 -15.85
CA VAL A 218 -4.62 7.31 -16.11
C VAL A 218 -4.95 8.62 -16.81
N ILE A 219 -4.44 9.74 -16.28
CA ILE A 219 -4.54 11.06 -16.92
C ILE A 219 -3.22 11.36 -17.62
N ILE A 220 -3.28 11.78 -18.88
CA ILE A 220 -2.14 12.36 -19.59
C ILE A 220 -2.39 13.87 -19.70
N ASP A 221 -1.70 14.64 -18.83
CA ASP A 221 -1.76 16.09 -18.83
C ASP A 221 -1.04 16.67 -20.06
N LYS A 222 -1.47 17.82 -20.52
CA LYS A 222 -0.83 18.50 -21.66
C LYS A 222 0.66 18.83 -21.47
N SER A 223 1.14 18.84 -20.24
CA SER A 223 2.57 19.02 -19.92
C SER A 223 3.37 17.71 -19.93
N ALA A 224 2.71 16.57 -20.13
CA ALA A 224 3.35 15.26 -20.07
C ALA A 224 4.31 15.01 -21.23
N HIS A 225 5.33 14.21 -20.96
CA HIS A 225 6.16 13.66 -22.03
C HIS A 225 5.41 12.49 -22.70
N ILE A 226 4.67 12.79 -23.78
CA ILE A 226 3.71 11.88 -24.43
C ILE A 226 4.32 10.51 -24.77
N LYS A 227 5.51 10.48 -25.38
CA LYS A 227 6.18 9.22 -25.74
C LYS A 227 6.47 8.34 -24.54
N MET A 228 6.88 8.91 -23.41
CA MET A 228 7.11 8.20 -22.17
C MET A 228 5.78 7.70 -21.59
N ALA A 229 4.76 8.54 -21.53
CA ALA A 229 3.44 8.18 -21.01
C ALA A 229 2.83 6.99 -21.76
N VAL A 230 2.76 7.09 -23.09
CA VAL A 230 2.20 6.02 -23.94
C VAL A 230 3.01 4.73 -23.83
N ASN A 231 4.35 4.83 -23.83
CA ASN A 231 5.20 3.64 -23.66
C ASN A 231 4.99 2.96 -22.31
N SER A 232 4.88 3.73 -21.23
CA SER A 232 4.66 3.21 -19.88
C SER A 232 3.27 2.56 -19.75
N ILE A 233 2.23 3.18 -20.31
CA ILE A 233 0.88 2.62 -20.33
C ILE A 233 0.84 1.30 -21.11
N LEU A 234 1.47 1.24 -22.29
CA LEU A 234 1.56 0.01 -23.07
C LEU A 234 2.35 -1.08 -22.34
N LEU A 235 3.52 -0.73 -21.75
CA LEU A 235 4.30 -1.65 -20.94
C LEU A 235 3.48 -2.28 -19.81
N SER A 236 2.72 -1.45 -19.10
CA SER A 236 1.86 -1.89 -18.00
C SER A 236 0.68 -2.74 -18.50
N LYS A 237 0.00 -2.28 -19.55
CA LYS A 237 -1.23 -2.92 -20.05
C LYS A 237 -1.01 -4.24 -20.78
N THR A 238 0.14 -4.40 -21.42
CA THR A 238 0.51 -5.65 -22.12
C THR A 238 1.18 -6.66 -21.21
N PHE A 239 1.73 -6.24 -20.07
CA PHE A 239 2.39 -7.12 -19.14
C PHE A 239 1.44 -8.23 -18.66
N ASP A 240 1.80 -9.45 -18.93
CA ASP A 240 1.02 -10.66 -18.66
C ASP A 240 -0.43 -10.56 -19.20
N ASN A 241 -0.60 -9.96 -20.38
CA ASN A 241 -1.89 -9.65 -21.00
C ASN A 241 -2.86 -8.88 -20.07
N GLY A 242 -2.34 -7.96 -19.26
CA GLY A 242 -3.14 -7.06 -18.44
C GLY A 242 -3.82 -7.66 -17.21
N VAL A 243 -3.38 -8.84 -16.74
CA VAL A 243 -3.98 -9.50 -15.56
C VAL A 243 -3.47 -8.98 -14.21
N ILE A 244 -2.60 -7.97 -14.17
CA ILE A 244 -2.35 -7.26 -12.92
C ILE A 244 -3.50 -6.29 -12.65
N CYS A 245 -4.13 -6.41 -11.47
CA CYS A 245 -5.28 -5.59 -11.07
C CYS A 245 -4.98 -4.08 -11.02
N ALA A 246 -3.70 -3.69 -10.92
CA ALA A 246 -3.27 -2.30 -10.97
C ALA A 246 -3.10 -1.75 -12.40
N SER A 247 -3.13 -2.59 -13.45
CA SER A 247 -2.94 -2.13 -14.83
C SER A 247 -3.99 -1.10 -15.24
N GLU A 248 -3.61 -0.16 -16.10
CA GLU A 248 -4.49 0.90 -16.57
C GLU A 248 -5.73 0.31 -17.28
N GLN A 249 -6.89 0.87 -16.98
CA GLN A 249 -8.16 0.49 -17.61
C GLN A 249 -8.71 1.59 -18.53
N SER A 250 -8.41 2.84 -18.21
CA SER A 250 -8.95 4.02 -18.86
C SER A 250 -7.89 5.11 -19.00
N VAL A 251 -7.76 5.71 -20.17
CA VAL A 251 -6.84 6.80 -20.48
C VAL A 251 -7.64 8.07 -20.75
N LEU A 252 -7.40 9.11 -19.95
CA LEU A 252 -8.04 10.42 -20.08
C LEU A 252 -7.03 11.42 -20.62
N VAL A 253 -7.33 12.05 -21.74
CA VAL A 253 -6.40 12.91 -22.48
C VAL A 253 -7.03 14.26 -22.76
N GLU A 254 -6.34 15.36 -22.42
CA GLU A 254 -6.80 16.71 -22.78
C GLU A 254 -6.85 16.85 -24.30
N GLU A 255 -7.90 17.50 -24.81
CA GLU A 255 -8.15 17.64 -26.25
C GLU A 255 -7.00 18.29 -27.02
N SER A 256 -6.23 19.17 -26.37
CA SER A 256 -5.08 19.86 -26.97
C SER A 256 -3.94 18.93 -27.41
N ILE A 257 -3.84 17.76 -26.83
CA ILE A 257 -2.80 16.75 -27.13
C ILE A 257 -3.40 15.40 -27.58
N TYR A 258 -4.72 15.31 -27.68
CA TYR A 258 -5.44 14.07 -27.93
C TYR A 258 -4.98 13.34 -29.18
N ASP A 259 -4.90 14.07 -30.30
CA ASP A 259 -4.54 13.49 -31.60
C ASP A 259 -3.07 13.01 -31.61
N GLU A 260 -2.17 13.73 -30.93
CA GLU A 260 -0.78 13.31 -30.77
C GLU A 260 -0.67 12.02 -29.94
N VAL A 261 -1.35 11.95 -28.79
CA VAL A 261 -1.39 10.75 -27.94
C VAL A 261 -1.98 9.56 -28.70
N ARG A 262 -3.08 9.79 -29.42
CA ARG A 262 -3.74 8.76 -30.25
C ARG A 262 -2.80 8.22 -31.32
N ALA A 263 -2.10 9.11 -32.02
CA ALA A 263 -1.12 8.72 -33.05
C ALA A 263 0.06 7.93 -32.44
N GLU A 264 0.56 8.35 -31.28
CA GLU A 264 1.64 7.64 -30.59
C GLU A 264 1.22 6.24 -30.12
N PHE A 265 0.00 6.05 -29.62
CA PHE A 265 -0.55 4.72 -29.33
C PHE A 265 -0.58 3.82 -30.57
N ALA A 266 -1.10 4.34 -31.68
CA ALA A 266 -1.19 3.61 -32.94
C ALA A 266 0.21 3.25 -33.48
N ALA A 267 1.15 4.19 -33.45
CA ALA A 267 2.54 3.96 -33.89
C ALA A 267 3.26 2.89 -33.07
N ARG A 268 2.85 2.66 -31.82
CA ARG A 268 3.42 1.62 -30.92
C ARG A 268 2.66 0.29 -30.93
N GLY A 269 1.70 0.11 -31.82
CA GLY A 269 0.99 -1.15 -32.01
C GLY A 269 -0.35 -1.28 -31.28
N ALA A 270 -0.91 -0.18 -30.81
CA ALA A 270 -2.31 -0.17 -30.39
C ALA A 270 -3.25 -0.11 -31.62
N TYR A 271 -4.34 -0.85 -31.57
CA TYR A 271 -5.40 -0.79 -32.57
C TYR A 271 -6.56 0.05 -32.06
N ILE A 272 -6.80 1.19 -32.71
CA ILE A 272 -7.92 2.07 -32.39
C ILE A 272 -9.17 1.54 -33.09
N LEU A 273 -10.16 1.11 -32.32
CA LEU A 273 -11.42 0.56 -32.83
C LEU A 273 -12.22 1.61 -33.60
N LYS A 274 -12.90 1.21 -34.68
CA LYS A 274 -13.63 2.12 -35.58
C LYS A 274 -15.08 1.68 -35.76
N GLY A 275 -15.98 2.63 -35.72
CA GLY A 275 -17.41 2.41 -36.03
C GLY A 275 -18.00 1.23 -35.26
N GLU A 276 -18.56 0.23 -35.97
CA GLU A 276 -19.18 -0.94 -35.37
C GLU A 276 -18.21 -1.83 -34.55
N GLU A 277 -16.89 -1.71 -34.74
CA GLU A 277 -15.93 -2.51 -33.98
C GLU A 277 -15.99 -2.18 -32.49
N VAL A 278 -16.25 -0.90 -32.14
CA VAL A 278 -16.41 -0.46 -30.75
C VAL A 278 -17.57 -1.22 -30.10
N ASP A 279 -18.73 -1.33 -30.78
CA ASP A 279 -19.89 -2.02 -30.24
C ASP A 279 -19.69 -3.54 -30.14
N LYS A 280 -18.97 -4.14 -31.09
CA LYS A 280 -18.60 -5.55 -31.03
C LYS A 280 -17.69 -5.86 -29.84
N VAL A 281 -16.66 -5.05 -29.62
CA VAL A 281 -15.76 -5.22 -28.47
C VAL A 281 -16.50 -4.91 -27.17
N ARG A 282 -17.34 -3.85 -27.12
CA ARG A 282 -18.19 -3.52 -25.96
C ARG A 282 -19.02 -4.71 -25.50
N LYS A 283 -19.69 -5.39 -26.40
CA LYS A 283 -20.48 -6.62 -26.13
C LYS A 283 -19.62 -7.81 -25.69
N THR A 284 -18.33 -7.81 -26.04
CA THR A 284 -17.40 -8.87 -25.67
C THR A 284 -16.80 -8.66 -24.28
N ILE A 285 -16.67 -7.39 -23.80
CA ILE A 285 -16.12 -7.09 -22.49
C ILE A 285 -17.04 -7.58 -21.36
N VAL A 286 -18.34 -7.31 -21.48
CA VAL A 286 -19.34 -7.65 -20.46
C VAL A 286 -20.39 -8.58 -21.07
N VAL A 287 -20.58 -9.74 -20.45
CA VAL A 287 -21.58 -10.73 -20.80
C VAL A 287 -22.44 -10.98 -19.56
N ASP A 288 -23.76 -10.93 -19.69
CA ASP A 288 -24.72 -11.11 -18.60
C ASP A 288 -24.42 -10.23 -17.37
N GLY A 289 -24.02 -8.97 -17.61
CA GLY A 289 -23.70 -7.98 -16.57
C GLY A 289 -22.41 -8.25 -15.80
N ARG A 290 -21.54 -9.16 -16.27
CA ARG A 290 -20.28 -9.52 -15.65
C ARG A 290 -19.12 -9.45 -16.65
N LEU A 291 -17.92 -9.24 -16.14
CA LEU A 291 -16.71 -9.34 -16.95
C LEU A 291 -16.66 -10.71 -17.63
N ASN A 292 -16.49 -10.71 -18.94
CA ASN A 292 -16.32 -11.94 -19.71
C ASN A 292 -15.03 -12.66 -19.34
N ALA A 293 -15.14 -13.85 -18.76
CA ALA A 293 -13.97 -14.62 -18.33
C ALA A 293 -13.06 -15.04 -19.50
N ASP A 294 -13.61 -15.11 -20.73
CA ASP A 294 -12.86 -15.58 -21.91
C ASP A 294 -11.89 -14.53 -22.47
N ILE A 295 -11.99 -13.26 -22.04
CA ILE A 295 -11.03 -12.24 -22.44
C ILE A 295 -9.91 -12.05 -21.41
N VAL A 296 -10.09 -12.54 -20.18
CA VAL A 296 -9.12 -12.34 -19.08
C VAL A 296 -7.79 -13.00 -19.42
N GLY A 297 -6.72 -12.20 -19.43
CA GLY A 297 -5.37 -12.67 -19.73
C GLY A 297 -5.13 -13.11 -21.18
N GLN A 298 -6.05 -12.79 -22.10
CA GLN A 298 -5.90 -13.10 -23.52
C GLN A 298 -5.22 -11.97 -24.29
N SER A 299 -4.56 -12.30 -25.41
CA SER A 299 -3.97 -11.29 -26.28
C SER A 299 -5.03 -10.42 -26.95
N ALA A 300 -4.67 -9.18 -27.33
CA ALA A 300 -5.55 -8.27 -28.07
C ALA A 300 -6.08 -8.90 -29.37
N TYR A 301 -5.24 -9.67 -30.06
CA TYR A 301 -5.61 -10.41 -31.27
C TYR A 301 -6.72 -11.44 -31.00
N LYS A 302 -6.58 -12.25 -29.93
CA LYS A 302 -7.60 -13.23 -29.56
C LYS A 302 -8.92 -12.57 -29.15
N ILE A 303 -8.84 -11.45 -28.44
CA ILE A 303 -10.03 -10.68 -28.07
C ILE A 303 -10.73 -10.11 -29.31
N GLY A 304 -9.95 -9.59 -30.28
CA GLY A 304 -10.49 -9.16 -31.57
C GLY A 304 -11.26 -10.27 -32.29
N LYS A 305 -10.69 -11.48 -32.34
CA LYS A 305 -11.37 -12.66 -32.90
C LYS A 305 -12.66 -12.99 -32.17
N LEU A 306 -12.66 -12.98 -30.84
CA LEU A 306 -13.85 -13.21 -30.02
C LEU A 306 -14.96 -12.17 -30.30
N ALA A 307 -14.54 -10.92 -30.52
CA ALA A 307 -15.44 -9.82 -30.86
C ALA A 307 -15.90 -9.86 -32.35
N GLY A 308 -15.40 -10.77 -33.18
CA GLY A 308 -15.72 -10.83 -34.61
C GLY A 308 -15.17 -9.64 -35.39
N ILE A 309 -13.98 -9.14 -35.01
CA ILE A 309 -13.27 -8.10 -35.75
C ILE A 309 -11.91 -8.61 -36.21
N THR A 310 -11.41 -8.05 -37.32
CA THR A 310 -10.10 -8.40 -37.87
C THR A 310 -9.06 -7.37 -37.45
N VAL A 311 -8.08 -7.79 -36.66
CA VAL A 311 -6.96 -6.95 -36.24
C VAL A 311 -5.63 -7.65 -36.56
N PRO A 312 -4.54 -6.92 -36.79
CA PRO A 312 -3.21 -7.52 -36.98
C PRO A 312 -2.82 -8.41 -35.80
N GLU A 313 -2.15 -9.53 -36.06
CA GLU A 313 -1.68 -10.44 -35.01
C GLU A 313 -0.69 -9.76 -34.03
N THR A 314 0.04 -8.76 -34.53
CA THR A 314 0.97 -7.94 -33.74
C THR A 314 0.30 -6.87 -32.87
N THR A 315 -1.03 -6.77 -32.88
CA THR A 315 -1.78 -5.81 -32.07
C THR A 315 -1.50 -6.03 -30.59
N LYS A 316 -1.00 -4.99 -29.93
CA LYS A 316 -0.67 -5.01 -28.50
C LYS A 316 -1.87 -4.75 -27.60
N VAL A 317 -2.68 -3.76 -27.96
CA VAL A 317 -3.82 -3.29 -27.16
C VAL A 317 -4.95 -2.88 -28.10
N LEU A 318 -6.20 -3.17 -27.73
CA LEU A 318 -7.39 -2.61 -28.36
C LEU A 318 -7.81 -1.34 -27.61
N ILE A 319 -8.06 -0.24 -28.32
CA ILE A 319 -8.49 1.01 -27.70
C ILE A 319 -9.88 1.38 -28.23
N GLY A 320 -10.85 1.49 -27.32
CA GLY A 320 -12.17 2.06 -27.58
C GLY A 320 -12.20 3.53 -27.21
N GLU A 321 -12.45 4.41 -28.21
CA GLU A 321 -12.71 5.83 -27.95
C GLU A 321 -14.18 5.95 -27.50
N VAL A 322 -14.40 6.35 -26.25
CA VAL A 322 -15.71 6.41 -25.59
C VAL A 322 -15.87 7.69 -24.78
N GLU A 323 -17.12 8.07 -24.48
CA GLU A 323 -17.43 9.32 -23.78
C GLU A 323 -17.89 9.09 -22.34
N SER A 324 -18.75 8.08 -22.15
CA SER A 324 -19.35 7.76 -20.85
C SER A 324 -18.37 7.02 -19.94
N VAL A 325 -18.33 7.43 -18.68
CA VAL A 325 -17.58 6.73 -17.61
C VAL A 325 -18.51 5.93 -16.69
N GLU A 326 -19.80 5.82 -17.01
CA GLU A 326 -20.80 5.16 -16.18
C GLU A 326 -20.81 3.63 -16.37
N LEU A 327 -21.52 2.94 -15.47
CA LEU A 327 -21.57 1.46 -15.45
C LEU A 327 -22.16 0.82 -16.70
N GLU A 328 -23.00 1.56 -17.42
CA GLU A 328 -23.62 1.13 -18.68
C GLU A 328 -22.61 1.05 -19.83
N GLU A 329 -21.43 1.68 -19.67
CA GLU A 329 -20.35 1.60 -20.66
C GLU A 329 -19.34 0.49 -20.27
N PRO A 330 -19.31 -0.66 -20.94
CA PRO A 330 -18.40 -1.76 -20.61
C PRO A 330 -16.92 -1.39 -20.65
N PHE A 331 -16.52 -0.42 -21.49
CA PHE A 331 -15.14 0.06 -21.52
C PHE A 331 -14.72 0.78 -20.22
N SER A 332 -15.66 1.28 -19.41
CA SER A 332 -15.37 1.91 -18.12
C SER A 332 -15.03 0.90 -17.00
N HIS A 333 -15.27 -0.39 -17.22
CA HIS A 333 -15.06 -1.45 -16.24
C HIS A 333 -13.60 -1.94 -16.19
N GLU A 334 -13.26 -2.67 -15.13
CA GLU A 334 -12.05 -3.49 -15.11
C GLU A 334 -12.15 -4.59 -16.17
N LYS A 335 -11.08 -4.78 -16.96
CA LYS A 335 -11.09 -5.71 -18.10
C LYS A 335 -10.09 -6.86 -17.96
N LEU A 336 -9.06 -6.73 -17.11
CA LEU A 336 -7.99 -7.71 -16.90
C LEU A 336 -7.45 -8.31 -18.21
N SER A 337 -7.30 -7.44 -19.21
CA SER A 337 -6.95 -7.81 -20.58
C SER A 337 -6.38 -6.59 -21.32
N PRO A 338 -5.68 -6.74 -22.45
CA PRO A 338 -5.13 -5.63 -23.22
C PRO A 338 -6.21 -4.86 -24.01
N VAL A 339 -7.20 -4.34 -23.28
CA VAL A 339 -8.26 -3.45 -23.78
C VAL A 339 -8.29 -2.19 -22.94
N LEU A 340 -8.26 -1.02 -23.57
CA LEU A 340 -8.31 0.30 -22.93
C LEU A 340 -9.54 1.09 -23.40
N ALA A 341 -10.13 1.85 -22.49
CA ALA A 341 -10.96 2.99 -22.84
C ALA A 341 -10.05 4.22 -23.07
N MET A 342 -10.39 5.08 -24.03
CA MET A 342 -9.74 6.36 -24.21
C MET A 342 -10.78 7.48 -24.27
N TYR A 343 -10.62 8.49 -23.41
CA TYR A 343 -11.54 9.61 -23.23
C TYR A 343 -10.87 10.91 -23.65
N LYS A 344 -11.56 11.70 -24.45
CA LYS A 344 -11.19 13.08 -24.76
C LYS A 344 -11.80 14.00 -23.72
N THR A 345 -11.02 14.91 -23.15
CA THR A 345 -11.45 15.84 -22.10
C THR A 345 -11.06 17.27 -22.46
N LYS A 346 -11.87 18.25 -22.05
CA LYS A 346 -11.63 19.67 -22.34
C LYS A 346 -10.56 20.29 -21.45
N SER A 347 -10.34 19.72 -20.26
CA SER A 347 -9.42 20.25 -19.26
C SER A 347 -8.94 19.18 -18.30
N PHE A 348 -7.89 19.51 -17.54
CA PHE A 348 -7.42 18.66 -16.43
C PHE A 348 -8.51 18.40 -15.38
N ASP A 349 -9.34 19.40 -15.05
CA ASP A 349 -10.41 19.25 -14.05
C ASP A 349 -11.50 18.28 -14.53
N GLU A 350 -11.83 18.27 -15.83
CA GLU A 350 -12.73 17.25 -16.39
C GLU A 350 -12.09 15.86 -16.34
N SER A 351 -10.80 15.76 -16.71
CA SER A 351 -10.06 14.50 -16.60
C SER A 351 -10.08 13.98 -15.16
N LEU A 352 -9.83 14.86 -14.20
CA LEU A 352 -9.81 14.53 -12.78
C LEU A 352 -11.18 14.06 -12.29
N THR A 353 -12.26 14.71 -12.74
CA THR A 353 -13.64 14.35 -12.38
C THR A 353 -14.02 12.98 -12.96
N LYS A 354 -13.70 12.72 -14.23
CA LYS A 354 -13.95 11.42 -14.87
C LYS A 354 -13.09 10.32 -14.25
N ALA A 355 -11.82 10.61 -13.90
CA ALA A 355 -10.93 9.64 -13.22
C ALA A 355 -11.46 9.25 -11.83
N ASP A 356 -11.91 10.22 -11.03
CA ASP A 356 -12.53 9.99 -9.72
C ASP A 356 -13.78 9.10 -9.86
N ARG A 357 -14.63 9.40 -10.86
CA ARG A 357 -15.82 8.58 -11.14
C ARG A 357 -15.49 7.14 -11.51
N LEU A 358 -14.49 6.92 -12.36
CA LEU A 358 -14.02 5.57 -12.72
C LEU A 358 -13.51 4.79 -11.51
N VAL A 359 -12.82 5.46 -10.57
CA VAL A 359 -12.40 4.85 -9.29
C VAL A 359 -13.61 4.50 -8.43
N GLU A 360 -14.61 5.38 -8.33
CA GLU A 360 -15.84 5.12 -7.55
C GLU A 360 -16.61 3.91 -8.07
N LEU A 361 -16.63 3.68 -9.37
CA LEU A 361 -17.38 2.59 -10.00
C LEU A 361 -16.76 1.20 -9.78
N GLY A 362 -15.46 1.07 -9.56
CA GLY A 362 -14.87 -0.26 -9.45
C GLY A 362 -13.44 -0.35 -8.90
N GLY A 363 -12.82 0.78 -8.57
CA GLY A 363 -11.40 0.82 -8.19
C GLY A 363 -11.09 1.52 -6.88
N LEU A 364 -12.09 1.73 -6.02
CA LEU A 364 -11.91 2.43 -4.75
C LEU A 364 -10.75 1.87 -3.93
N GLY A 365 -9.83 2.75 -3.57
CA GLY A 365 -8.65 2.45 -2.78
C GLY A 365 -7.51 1.78 -3.54
N HIS A 366 -7.68 1.42 -4.82
CA HIS A 366 -6.66 0.65 -5.53
C HIS A 366 -5.52 1.53 -6.08
N THR A 367 -5.56 1.98 -7.30
CA THR A 367 -4.46 2.67 -7.99
C THR A 367 -5.00 3.73 -8.95
N SER A 368 -4.27 4.83 -9.11
CA SER A 368 -4.48 5.86 -10.13
C SER A 368 -3.14 6.41 -10.62
N VAL A 369 -3.09 6.91 -11.86
CA VAL A 369 -1.85 7.39 -12.48
C VAL A 369 -2.05 8.77 -13.11
N LEU A 370 -1.04 9.62 -13.00
CA LEU A 370 -0.94 10.88 -13.70
C LEU A 370 0.41 10.99 -14.39
N TYR A 371 0.40 11.29 -15.67
CA TYR A 371 1.58 11.72 -16.43
C TYR A 371 1.54 13.23 -16.61
N ALA A 372 2.56 13.92 -16.12
CA ALA A 372 2.68 15.38 -16.15
C ALA A 372 4.14 15.80 -15.97
N ASP A 373 4.48 17.02 -16.36
CA ASP A 373 5.77 17.63 -16.00
C ASP A 373 5.79 17.88 -14.48
N GLU A 374 6.78 17.33 -13.79
CA GLU A 374 6.85 17.36 -12.32
C GLU A 374 7.07 18.78 -11.77
N THR A 375 7.65 19.67 -12.56
CA THR A 375 7.92 21.05 -12.17
C THR A 375 6.77 21.98 -12.56
N LEU A 376 6.36 21.94 -13.83
CA LEU A 376 5.35 22.86 -14.38
C LEU A 376 3.93 22.53 -13.88
N ALA A 377 3.64 21.27 -13.64
CA ALA A 377 2.32 20.81 -13.22
C ALA A 377 2.22 20.44 -11.73
N ARG A 378 3.11 20.94 -10.87
CA ARG A 378 3.15 20.57 -9.44
C ARG A 378 1.83 20.74 -8.71
N THR A 379 1.10 21.83 -9.02
CA THR A 379 -0.23 22.09 -8.46
C THR A 379 -1.24 20.99 -8.87
N LYS A 380 -1.23 20.58 -10.15
CA LYS A 380 -2.09 19.49 -10.65
C LYS A 380 -1.76 18.15 -10.02
N ILE A 381 -0.48 17.85 -9.80
CA ILE A 381 -0.04 16.65 -9.08
C ILE A 381 -0.61 16.64 -7.66
N HIS A 382 -0.57 17.77 -6.95
CA HIS A 382 -1.18 17.89 -5.62
C HIS A 382 -2.71 17.78 -5.65
N GLN A 383 -3.37 18.38 -6.64
CA GLN A 383 -4.83 18.25 -6.84
C GLN A 383 -5.21 16.81 -7.10
N PHE A 384 -4.49 16.10 -7.98
CA PHE A 384 -4.68 14.69 -8.26
C PHE A 384 -4.52 13.84 -7.00
N GLY A 385 -3.43 14.02 -6.24
CA GLY A 385 -3.20 13.30 -5.00
C GLY A 385 -4.27 13.53 -3.93
N ARG A 386 -4.89 14.72 -3.87
CA ARG A 386 -5.97 15.03 -2.93
C ARG A 386 -7.32 14.47 -3.36
N LYS A 387 -7.58 14.43 -4.65
CA LYS A 387 -8.88 14.04 -5.20
C LYS A 387 -9.04 12.52 -5.27
N MET A 388 -7.99 11.81 -5.71
CA MET A 388 -8.09 10.38 -5.98
C MET A 388 -8.18 9.56 -4.69
N LYS A 389 -9.24 8.78 -4.56
CA LYS A 389 -9.47 7.85 -3.44
C LYS A 389 -8.77 6.52 -3.70
N THR A 390 -7.44 6.57 -3.83
CA THR A 390 -6.59 5.41 -4.14
C THR A 390 -5.42 5.32 -3.17
N GLY A 391 -5.06 4.12 -2.74
CA GLY A 391 -3.92 3.88 -1.85
C GLY A 391 -2.56 4.08 -2.56
N ARG A 392 -2.54 4.00 -3.89
CA ARG A 392 -1.38 4.26 -4.74
C ARG A 392 -1.75 5.26 -5.81
N THR A 393 -1.26 6.47 -5.64
CA THR A 393 -1.38 7.57 -6.60
C THR A 393 -0.01 7.76 -7.25
N LEU A 394 0.14 7.28 -8.48
CA LEU A 394 1.42 7.16 -9.16
C LEU A 394 1.64 8.33 -10.12
N ILE A 395 2.87 8.82 -10.20
CA ILE A 395 3.26 9.92 -11.09
C ILE A 395 4.35 9.41 -12.04
N ASN A 396 4.15 9.58 -13.35
CA ASN A 396 5.11 9.29 -14.41
C ASN A 396 5.69 7.85 -14.39
N MET A 397 4.89 6.86 -14.01
CA MET A 397 5.31 5.45 -14.00
C MET A 397 4.19 4.51 -14.45
N PRO A 398 4.51 3.35 -15.03
CA PRO A 398 3.53 2.34 -15.42
C PRO A 398 2.78 1.80 -14.19
N ALA A 399 1.45 1.68 -14.27
CA ALA A 399 0.63 1.33 -13.11
C ALA A 399 0.91 -0.08 -12.58
N ALA A 400 1.01 -1.07 -13.44
CA ALA A 400 1.19 -2.46 -13.02
C ALA A 400 2.49 -2.65 -12.24
N GLN A 401 3.62 -2.17 -12.77
CA GLN A 401 4.93 -2.30 -12.15
C GLN A 401 5.15 -1.27 -11.02
N GLY A 402 4.59 -0.06 -11.15
CA GLY A 402 4.71 0.98 -10.14
C GLY A 402 3.94 0.65 -8.87
N ALA A 403 2.71 0.12 -8.98
CA ALA A 403 1.86 -0.18 -7.83
C ALA A 403 2.38 -1.33 -6.95
N ILE A 404 3.03 -2.32 -7.54
CA ILE A 404 3.58 -3.45 -6.77
C ILE A 404 4.79 -3.06 -5.90
N GLY A 405 5.36 -1.86 -6.12
CA GLY A 405 6.45 -1.28 -5.32
C GLY A 405 7.85 -1.68 -5.77
N ASP A 406 8.84 -0.95 -5.27
CA ASP A 406 10.29 -1.16 -5.43
C ASP A 406 10.85 -1.02 -6.87
N VAL A 407 10.08 -1.29 -7.91
CA VAL A 407 10.58 -1.26 -9.30
C VAL A 407 10.82 0.18 -9.78
N PHE A 408 9.90 1.12 -9.50
CA PHE A 408 9.98 2.53 -9.91
C PHE A 408 10.12 3.49 -8.72
N ASN A 409 9.84 3.03 -7.51
CA ASN A 409 10.01 3.80 -6.28
C ASN A 409 10.39 2.87 -5.13
N PHE A 410 11.65 2.96 -4.68
CA PHE A 410 12.24 2.10 -3.64
C PHE A 410 11.61 2.28 -2.24
N LYS A 411 10.86 3.35 -2.00
CA LYS A 411 10.15 3.56 -0.72
C LYS A 411 8.76 2.95 -0.70
N LEU A 412 8.20 2.64 -1.86
CA LEU A 412 6.97 1.87 -1.94
C LEU A 412 7.31 0.38 -1.80
N ALA A 413 6.92 -0.21 -0.67
CA ALA A 413 7.26 -1.59 -0.35
C ALA A 413 6.75 -2.59 -1.41
N PRO A 414 7.58 -3.56 -1.84
CA PRO A 414 7.16 -4.57 -2.81
C PRO A 414 6.08 -5.48 -2.20
N SER A 415 5.01 -5.72 -2.96
CA SER A 415 3.89 -6.55 -2.55
C SER A 415 3.09 -7.08 -3.73
N LEU A 416 2.51 -8.26 -3.54
CA LEU A 416 1.47 -8.83 -4.42
C LEU A 416 0.08 -8.82 -3.76
N THR A 417 -0.07 -8.05 -2.68
CA THR A 417 -1.33 -7.80 -1.99
C THR A 417 -1.45 -6.30 -1.75
N LEU A 418 -2.20 -5.63 -2.63
CA LEU A 418 -2.29 -4.17 -2.70
C LEU A 418 -3.51 -3.67 -1.92
N GLY A 419 -3.35 -3.36 -0.65
CA GLY A 419 -4.45 -2.91 0.21
C GLY A 419 -5.18 -1.68 -0.34
N CYS A 420 -6.50 -1.67 -0.23
CA CYS A 420 -7.36 -0.60 -0.77
C CYS A 420 -7.97 0.31 0.31
N GLY A 421 -7.59 0.13 1.57
CA GLY A 421 -8.07 0.93 2.68
C GLY A 421 -9.59 0.86 2.87
N SER A 422 -10.11 1.69 3.76
CA SER A 422 -11.55 1.78 4.01
C SER A 422 -12.36 2.21 2.77
N TRP A 423 -11.77 2.94 1.83
CA TRP A 423 -12.38 3.27 0.55
C TRP A 423 -12.82 2.02 -0.24
N GLY A 424 -11.95 1.00 -0.28
CA GLY A 424 -12.24 -0.29 -0.92
C GLY A 424 -12.80 -1.34 0.04
N GLY A 425 -13.27 -0.95 1.24
CA GLY A 425 -13.76 -1.88 2.26
C GLY A 425 -12.68 -2.80 2.82
N ASN A 426 -11.42 -2.33 2.85
CA ASN A 426 -10.27 -3.10 3.30
C ASN A 426 -9.72 -2.56 4.64
N ALA A 427 -9.04 -3.44 5.40
CA ALA A 427 -8.40 -3.08 6.66
C ALA A 427 -7.05 -2.35 6.49
N VAL A 428 -6.42 -2.44 5.32
CA VAL A 428 -5.08 -1.91 5.02
C VAL A 428 -5.12 -1.09 3.73
N SER A 429 -4.55 0.12 3.74
CA SER A 429 -4.49 1.03 2.58
C SER A 429 -3.14 1.03 1.85
N GLU A 430 -2.17 0.27 2.33
CA GLU A 430 -0.81 0.21 1.78
C GLU A 430 -0.48 -1.17 1.21
N ASN A 431 0.70 -1.29 0.62
CA ASN A 431 1.23 -2.57 0.17
C ASN A 431 1.47 -3.50 1.37
N VAL A 432 0.81 -4.65 1.36
CA VAL A 432 0.87 -5.61 2.48
C VAL A 432 2.25 -6.27 2.53
N GLY A 433 2.81 -6.37 3.72
CA GLY A 433 4.11 -6.98 3.97
C GLY A 433 4.19 -7.58 5.38
N VAL A 434 5.39 -7.90 5.83
CA VAL A 434 5.65 -8.62 7.11
C VAL A 434 5.04 -7.93 8.33
N LYS A 435 5.01 -6.59 8.37
CA LYS A 435 4.43 -5.85 9.50
C LYS A 435 2.94 -6.12 9.74
N HIS A 436 2.22 -6.56 8.72
CA HIS A 436 0.80 -6.88 8.79
C HIS A 436 0.52 -8.30 9.29
N LEU A 437 1.55 -9.12 9.40
CA LEU A 437 1.48 -10.51 9.85
C LEU A 437 2.19 -10.74 11.20
N MET A 438 2.34 -9.68 11.99
CA MET A 438 2.91 -9.72 13.34
C MET A 438 1.99 -9.02 14.33
N ASN A 439 1.87 -9.58 15.52
CA ASN A 439 1.41 -8.85 16.69
C ASN A 439 2.61 -8.13 17.31
N VAL A 440 2.45 -6.87 17.66
CA VAL A 440 3.49 -6.11 18.35
C VAL A 440 3.04 -5.85 19.78
N LYS A 441 3.76 -6.47 20.74
CA LYS A 441 3.60 -6.19 22.16
C LYS A 441 4.43 -4.98 22.55
N THR A 442 3.86 -4.08 23.32
CA THR A 442 4.57 -2.96 23.91
C THR A 442 4.75 -3.19 25.40
N VAL A 443 6.00 -3.28 25.85
CA VAL A 443 6.37 -3.25 27.26
C VAL A 443 6.68 -1.81 27.59
N ALA A 444 5.90 -1.21 28.48
CA ALA A 444 6.07 0.18 28.91
C ALA A 444 6.52 0.18 30.38
N GLU A 445 7.70 0.70 30.62
CA GLU A 445 8.25 0.91 31.96
C GLU A 445 7.83 2.29 32.48
N ARG A 446 7.51 2.38 33.77
CA ARG A 446 7.20 3.67 34.38
C ARG A 446 8.38 4.63 34.24
N ARG A 447 8.15 5.77 33.64
CA ARG A 447 9.07 6.92 33.61
C ARG A 447 8.37 8.09 34.27
N GLU A 448 8.78 8.44 35.48
CA GLU A 448 8.28 9.62 36.16
C GLU A 448 9.01 10.82 35.57
N ASN A 449 8.23 11.75 35.08
CA ASN A 449 8.62 13.09 34.65
C ASN A 449 9.96 13.18 33.91
N MET A 450 9.92 13.19 32.59
CA MET A 450 10.94 13.94 31.89
C MET A 450 10.86 15.39 32.39
N LEU A 451 11.78 15.77 33.24
CA LEU A 451 11.94 17.14 33.60
C LEU A 451 12.30 17.92 32.35
N TRP A 452 11.29 18.60 31.81
CA TRP A 452 11.48 19.53 30.73
C TRP A 452 12.24 20.75 31.28
N PHE A 453 13.49 20.91 30.90
CA PHE A 453 14.16 22.18 31.06
C PHE A 453 13.83 23.02 29.82
N ARG A 454 12.89 23.92 29.95
CA ARG A 454 12.58 24.89 28.93
C ARG A 454 13.49 26.08 29.10
N VAL A 455 14.47 26.21 28.23
CA VAL A 455 15.27 27.45 28.11
C VAL A 455 14.39 28.48 27.37
N PRO A 456 14.33 29.73 27.80
CA PRO A 456 13.65 30.80 27.07
C PRO A 456 14.15 30.87 25.62
N GLU A 457 13.29 31.23 24.71
CA GLU A 457 13.61 31.36 23.28
C GLU A 457 14.75 32.36 23.03
N LYS A 458 14.89 33.33 23.94
CA LYS A 458 15.99 34.32 23.96
C LYS A 458 16.58 34.47 25.33
N ILE A 459 17.90 34.47 25.41
CA ILE A 459 18.69 34.76 26.62
C ILE A 459 19.60 35.93 26.30
N TYR A 460 19.44 37.02 27.04
CA TYR A 460 20.31 38.21 26.97
C TYR A 460 21.37 38.12 28.04
N PHE A 461 22.64 38.06 27.66
CA PHE A 461 23.74 37.89 28.59
C PHE A 461 24.89 38.81 28.17
N LYS A 462 25.07 39.89 28.82
CA LYS A 462 26.22 40.80 28.81
C LYS A 462 25.89 42.00 29.69
N SER A 463 26.88 42.69 30.21
CA SER A 463 26.66 44.01 30.84
C SER A 463 25.95 44.93 29.81
N GLY A 464 24.91 45.60 30.22
CA GLY A 464 24.11 46.46 29.34
C GLY A 464 23.05 45.75 28.46
N SER A 465 22.83 44.45 28.64
CA SER A 465 21.79 43.73 27.85
C SER A 465 20.36 44.01 28.31
N LEU A 466 20.16 44.49 29.54
CA LEU A 466 18.83 44.74 30.10
C LEU A 466 17.98 45.71 29.26
N PRO A 467 18.48 46.89 28.81
CA PRO A 467 17.73 47.79 27.95
C PRO A 467 17.33 47.12 26.62
N VAL A 468 18.19 46.28 26.05
CA VAL A 468 17.93 45.57 24.79
C VAL A 468 16.81 44.54 24.97
N ALA A 469 16.84 43.82 26.10
CA ALA A 469 15.80 42.84 26.41
C ALA A 469 14.43 43.51 26.66
N LEU A 470 14.40 44.57 27.46
CA LEU A 470 13.17 45.29 27.77
C LEU A 470 12.60 46.03 26.56
N ASN A 471 13.43 46.47 25.60
CA ASN A 471 12.95 47.12 24.39
C ASN A 471 12.05 46.21 23.53
N GLU A 472 12.10 44.91 23.69
CA GLU A 472 11.13 43.99 23.04
C GLU A 472 9.68 44.16 23.54
N LEU A 473 9.48 44.78 24.71
CA LEU A 473 8.17 45.09 25.29
C LEU A 473 7.58 46.37 24.70
N LYS A 474 8.40 47.22 24.10
CA LYS A 474 8.00 48.52 23.56
C LYS A 474 6.83 48.39 22.56
N GLY A 475 5.74 49.07 22.82
CA GLY A 475 4.53 49.05 22.02
C GLY A 475 3.69 47.76 22.12
N LYS A 476 4.21 46.74 22.81
CA LYS A 476 3.48 45.45 22.97
C LYS A 476 2.79 45.32 24.34
N LYS A 477 3.37 45.90 25.38
CA LYS A 477 2.85 45.83 26.75
C LYS A 477 2.72 47.23 27.34
N LYS A 478 1.67 47.44 28.11
CA LYS A 478 1.37 48.75 28.76
C LYS A 478 1.66 48.72 30.27
N LYS A 479 1.72 47.55 30.87
CA LYS A 479 1.98 47.36 32.31
C LYS A 479 2.97 46.25 32.53
N ALA A 480 3.84 46.39 33.53
CA ALA A 480 4.80 45.42 33.99
C ALA A 480 4.60 45.11 35.48
N PHE A 481 4.78 43.87 35.88
CA PHE A 481 4.80 43.42 37.26
C PHE A 481 6.22 42.92 37.58
N ILE A 482 6.92 43.65 38.48
CA ILE A 482 8.28 43.35 38.85
C ILE A 482 8.26 42.57 40.17
N VAL A 483 8.81 41.37 40.15
CA VAL A 483 8.84 40.48 41.31
C VAL A 483 10.31 40.38 41.79
N THR A 484 10.58 40.70 43.04
CA THR A 484 11.91 40.70 43.60
C THR A 484 11.86 40.44 45.13
N ASP A 485 12.98 40.37 45.79
CA ASP A 485 13.10 40.37 47.24
C ASP A 485 13.35 41.78 47.78
N SER A 486 13.21 41.94 49.10
CA SER A 486 13.37 43.23 49.76
C SER A 486 14.82 43.72 49.72
N VAL A 487 15.80 42.83 49.66
CA VAL A 487 17.24 43.19 49.64
C VAL A 487 17.61 43.77 48.29
N LEU A 488 17.26 43.11 47.19
CA LEU A 488 17.50 43.61 45.82
C LEU A 488 16.77 44.93 45.57
N ALA A 489 15.55 45.07 46.08
CA ALA A 489 14.82 46.33 46.02
C ALA A 489 15.52 47.46 46.80
N SER A 490 15.97 47.21 48.03
CA SER A 490 16.70 48.20 48.84
C SER A 490 18.05 48.60 48.30
N LEU A 491 18.70 47.71 47.55
CA LEU A 491 19.98 47.97 46.88
C LEU A 491 19.83 48.71 45.53
N GLY A 492 18.61 49.06 45.14
CA GLY A 492 18.35 49.80 43.88
C GLY A 492 18.42 48.97 42.59
N TYR A 493 18.49 47.62 42.67
CA TYR A 493 18.52 46.79 41.44
C TYR A 493 17.21 46.92 40.61
N THR A 494 16.10 47.20 41.27
CA THR A 494 14.82 47.47 40.60
C THR A 494 14.87 48.77 39.79
N ASP A 495 15.65 49.77 40.22
CA ASP A 495 15.72 51.08 39.56
C ASP A 495 16.30 50.97 38.16
N HIS A 496 17.15 50.00 37.91
CA HIS A 496 17.64 49.71 36.57
C HIS A 496 16.53 49.24 35.62
N VAL A 497 15.51 48.58 36.10
CA VAL A 497 14.38 48.11 35.35
C VAL A 497 13.33 49.21 35.18
N THR A 498 12.97 49.88 36.32
CA THR A 498 11.90 50.89 36.33
C THR A 498 12.26 52.10 35.47
N SER A 499 13.51 52.59 35.52
CA SER A 499 13.94 53.71 34.67
C SER A 499 13.74 53.41 33.17
N ILE A 500 14.03 52.19 32.72
CA ILE A 500 13.82 51.81 31.31
C ILE A 500 12.31 51.72 31.01
N LEU A 501 11.50 51.18 31.89
CA LEU A 501 10.05 51.09 31.71
C LEU A 501 9.39 52.49 31.66
N GLU A 502 9.88 53.43 32.51
CA GLU A 502 9.44 54.83 32.50
C GLU A 502 9.78 55.53 31.17
N GLU A 503 11.00 55.37 30.67
CA GLU A 503 11.39 55.88 29.35
C GLU A 503 10.55 55.28 28.20
N MET A 504 10.05 54.07 28.38
CA MET A 504 9.19 53.39 27.40
C MET A 504 7.72 53.71 27.55
N GLY A 505 7.33 54.42 28.60
CA GLY A 505 5.90 54.72 28.90
C GLY A 505 5.12 53.47 29.32
N VAL A 506 5.74 52.53 30.00
CA VAL A 506 5.16 51.30 30.53
C VAL A 506 4.94 51.47 32.05
N ASP A 507 3.67 51.44 32.48
CA ASP A 507 3.34 51.42 33.90
C ASP A 507 3.88 50.16 34.60
N TYR A 508 4.29 50.28 35.85
CA TYR A 508 4.77 49.11 36.57
C TYR A 508 4.29 49.07 38.04
N ARG A 509 4.33 47.85 38.59
CA ARG A 509 4.15 47.60 40.01
C ARG A 509 5.23 46.67 40.51
N ILE A 510 5.77 46.96 41.71
CA ILE A 510 6.83 46.15 42.31
C ILE A 510 6.22 45.34 43.47
N PHE A 511 6.53 44.05 43.50
CA PHE A 511 6.29 43.14 44.61
C PHE A 511 7.67 42.69 45.12
N SER A 512 8.05 43.20 46.30
CA SER A 512 9.41 43.00 46.89
C SER A 512 9.43 42.08 48.12
N GLU A 513 8.33 41.31 48.35
CA GLU A 513 8.21 40.44 49.52
C GLU A 513 8.59 38.98 49.24
N VAL A 514 9.39 38.72 48.16
CA VAL A 514 9.82 37.35 47.87
C VAL A 514 10.87 36.92 48.85
N GLN A 515 10.75 35.70 49.38
CA GLN A 515 11.74 35.08 50.29
C GLN A 515 12.62 34.11 49.51
N ALA A 516 13.78 33.75 50.06
CA ALA A 516 14.73 32.83 49.42
C ALA A 516 14.07 31.48 49.01
N ASP A 517 13.18 30.97 49.84
CA ASP A 517 12.36 29.81 49.54
C ASP A 517 10.86 30.27 49.49
N PRO A 518 10.37 30.69 48.31
CA PRO A 518 9.05 31.31 48.22
C PRO A 518 7.94 30.29 48.53
N THR A 519 7.14 30.66 49.55
CA THR A 519 5.98 29.85 49.96
C THR A 519 4.78 30.09 49.06
N LEU A 520 3.81 29.18 49.11
CA LEU A 520 2.49 29.34 48.43
C LEU A 520 1.77 30.62 48.85
N THR A 521 2.00 31.06 50.11
CA THR A 521 1.42 32.30 50.63
C THR A 521 2.06 33.52 49.95
N THR A 522 3.38 33.51 49.73
CA THR A 522 4.08 34.57 49.00
C THR A 522 3.62 34.65 47.55
N VAL A 523 3.44 33.49 46.89
CA VAL A 523 2.94 33.43 45.51
C VAL A 523 1.53 33.97 45.41
N ARG A 524 0.64 33.62 46.35
CA ARG A 524 -0.75 34.14 46.39
C ARG A 524 -0.78 35.65 46.58
N LYS A 525 0.00 36.19 47.53
CA LYS A 525 0.11 37.64 47.70
C LYS A 525 0.56 38.36 46.43
N GLY A 526 1.55 37.83 45.74
CA GLY A 526 2.00 38.38 44.45
C GLY A 526 0.95 38.31 43.38
N ALA A 527 0.23 37.22 43.28
CA ALA A 527 -0.84 37.02 42.29
C ALA A 527 -2.04 37.97 42.54
N ASP A 528 -2.42 38.21 43.84
CA ASP A 528 -3.49 39.14 44.21
C ASP A 528 -3.14 40.59 43.88
N LEU A 529 -1.83 40.92 43.85
CA LEU A 529 -1.33 42.23 43.48
C LEU A 529 -1.15 42.45 41.98
N MET A 530 -1.11 41.42 41.18
CA MET A 530 -0.88 41.45 39.73
C MET A 530 -2.20 41.81 38.99
#